data_8b001751cfc4244f74a5ffa8fafa2dbf
#
_entry.id   8b001751cfc4244f74a5ffa8fafa2dbf
#
_cell.length_a   1.000
_cell.length_b   1.000
_cell.length_c   1.000
_cell.angle_alpha   90.00
_cell.angle_beta   90.00
_cell.angle_gamma   90.00
#
_symmetry.space_group_name_H-M   'P 1'
#
loop_
_entity.id
_entity.type
_entity.pdbx_description
1 polymer ?
#
loop_
_entity_poly.entity_id
_entity_poly.type
_entity_poly.pdbx_seq_one_letter_code
_entity_poly.pdbx_strand_id
1 'polypeptide(L)'
;MFKSIYQGERNLFKQSDLEVSSSYFHDGESPLKEGTNITVLDSTFSYKYPLWYGKNINIYNSYFILDARACFWYGSDYYFSNVYIGANKNFRRLENVNVKDSILLNSTESFWYCKNVNIKNSVLEGDYLFLG
;
A
#
# COMPACT_ATOMS: atom_id res chain seq x y z
N MET A 1 -10.27 -5.48 16.67
CA MET A 1 -10.86 -6.72 16.12
C MET A 1 -11.14 -6.57 14.63
N PHE A 2 -10.74 -7.55 13.85
CA PHE A 2 -11.03 -7.52 12.41
C PHE A 2 -12.44 -8.04 12.14
N LYS A 3 -13.14 -7.37 11.24
CA LYS A 3 -14.47 -7.76 10.79
C LYS A 3 -14.44 -8.72 9.61
N SER A 4 -13.37 -8.66 8.82
CA SER A 4 -13.21 -9.54 7.67
C SER A 4 -11.78 -10.05 7.61
N ILE A 5 -11.63 -11.30 7.21
CA ILE A 5 -10.32 -11.93 7.07
C ILE A 5 -10.25 -12.54 5.67
N TYR A 6 -9.19 -12.20 4.95
CA TYR A 6 -8.98 -12.65 3.58
C TYR A 6 -7.71 -13.47 3.48
N GLN A 7 -7.77 -14.55 2.72
CA GLN A 7 -6.66 -15.45 2.48
C GLN A 7 -6.69 -15.90 1.03
N GLY A 8 -5.52 -16.18 0.45
CA GLY A 8 -5.42 -16.66 -0.90
C GLY A 8 -5.04 -15.57 -1.89
N GLU A 9 -5.17 -15.85 -3.18
CA GLU A 9 -4.71 -14.98 -4.24
C GLU A 9 -5.78 -14.00 -4.71
N ARG A 10 -5.35 -12.76 -4.98
CA ARG A 10 -6.16 -11.73 -5.62
C ARG A 10 -7.50 -11.47 -4.95
N ASN A 11 -7.52 -11.43 -3.63
CA ASN A 11 -8.73 -11.05 -2.91
C ASN A 11 -9.20 -9.67 -3.38
N LEU A 12 -10.48 -9.53 -3.65
CA LEU A 12 -11.10 -8.27 -4.08
C LEU A 12 -10.47 -7.71 -5.37
N PHE A 13 -10.24 -8.57 -6.35
CA PHE A 13 -9.65 -8.22 -7.63
C PHE A 13 -10.59 -7.39 -8.48
N LYS A 14 -10.07 -6.32 -9.10
CA LYS A 14 -10.82 -5.44 -10.02
C LYS A 14 -12.08 -4.82 -9.41
N GLN A 15 -12.02 -4.44 -8.15
CA GLN A 15 -13.13 -3.76 -7.51
C GLN A 15 -13.11 -2.26 -7.79
N SER A 16 -14.28 -1.63 -7.76
CA SER A 16 -14.41 -0.19 -7.92
C SER A 16 -15.33 0.36 -6.84
N ASP A 17 -15.06 1.59 -6.40
CA ASP A 17 -15.90 2.31 -5.44
C ASP A 17 -16.14 1.49 -4.17
N LEU A 18 -15.06 0.93 -3.64
CA LEU A 18 -15.14 0.01 -2.49
C LEU A 18 -14.46 0.62 -1.27
N GLU A 19 -15.09 0.46 -0.11
CA GLU A 19 -14.46 0.74 1.16
C GLU A 19 -14.12 -0.59 1.85
N VAL A 20 -12.84 -0.75 2.21
CA VAL A 20 -12.35 -1.90 2.96
C VAL A 20 -12.02 -1.41 4.36
N SER A 21 -12.69 -1.95 5.38
CA SER A 21 -12.45 -1.53 6.75
C SER A 21 -12.28 -2.71 7.68
N SER A 22 -11.44 -2.52 8.69
CA SER A 22 -11.21 -3.50 9.76
C SER A 22 -10.98 -4.92 9.22
N SER A 23 -10.13 -5.04 8.21
CA SER A 23 -9.89 -6.29 7.51
C SER A 23 -8.44 -6.75 7.67
N TYR A 24 -8.24 -8.05 7.62
CA TYR A 24 -6.91 -8.66 7.72
C TYR A 24 -6.67 -9.56 6.50
N PHE A 25 -5.60 -9.26 5.77
CA PHE A 25 -5.18 -10.02 4.59
C PHE A 25 -3.92 -10.78 4.93
N HIS A 26 -3.98 -12.12 4.90
CA HIS A 26 -2.84 -12.97 5.27
C HIS A 26 -2.76 -14.23 4.40
N ASP A 27 -1.55 -14.79 4.29
CA ASP A 27 -1.29 -16.05 3.57
C ASP A 27 -1.84 -16.07 2.14
N GLY A 28 -1.37 -15.11 1.34
CA GLY A 28 -1.77 -15.04 -0.05
C GLY A 28 -0.91 -14.07 -0.84
N GLU A 29 -1.48 -13.49 -1.88
CA GLU A 29 -0.83 -12.45 -2.66
C GLU A 29 -1.81 -11.59 -3.43
N SER A 30 -1.35 -10.39 -3.78
CA SER A 30 -2.06 -9.47 -4.68
C SER A 30 -3.47 -9.10 -4.23
N PRO A 31 -3.66 -8.64 -2.98
CA PRO A 31 -4.98 -8.18 -2.57
C PRO A 31 -5.28 -6.82 -3.23
N LEU A 32 -6.54 -6.60 -3.58
CA LEU A 32 -7.01 -5.35 -4.15
C LEU A 32 -6.26 -4.94 -5.43
N LYS A 33 -5.83 -5.90 -6.23
CA LYS A 33 -5.18 -5.63 -7.49
C LYS A 33 -6.16 -5.04 -8.49
N GLU A 34 -5.70 -4.03 -9.23
CA GLU A 34 -6.50 -3.33 -10.25
C GLU A 34 -7.76 -2.69 -9.67
N GLY A 35 -7.65 -2.10 -8.50
CA GLY A 35 -8.76 -1.38 -7.89
C GLY A 35 -8.85 0.06 -8.34
N THR A 36 -10.07 0.60 -8.38
CA THR A 36 -10.31 1.99 -8.70
C THR A 36 -11.24 2.60 -7.64
N ASN A 37 -10.89 3.77 -7.13
CA ASN A 37 -11.64 4.44 -6.06
C ASN A 37 -11.80 3.52 -4.85
N ILE A 38 -10.69 3.10 -4.29
CA ILE A 38 -10.65 2.21 -3.13
C ILE A 38 -10.26 3.03 -1.90
N THR A 39 -10.99 2.86 -0.83
CA THR A 39 -10.65 3.44 0.48
C THR A 39 -10.39 2.30 1.46
N VAL A 40 -9.24 2.33 2.11
CA VAL A 40 -8.84 1.31 3.08
C VAL A 40 -8.74 1.97 4.46
N LEU A 41 -9.45 1.42 5.43
CA LEU A 41 -9.49 1.92 6.81
C LEU A 41 -9.20 0.82 7.80
N ASP A 42 -8.34 1.10 8.77
CA ASP A 42 -8.14 0.23 9.94
C ASP A 42 -7.86 -1.23 9.56
N SER A 43 -7.03 -1.46 8.56
CA SER A 43 -6.79 -2.80 8.02
C SER A 43 -5.31 -3.17 8.08
N THR A 44 -5.05 -4.48 8.02
CA THR A 44 -3.69 -5.02 8.06
C THR A 44 -3.45 -5.94 6.88
N PHE A 45 -2.35 -5.70 6.19
CA PHE A 45 -1.92 -6.52 5.06
C PHE A 45 -0.60 -7.20 5.44
N SER A 46 -0.57 -8.52 5.41
CA SER A 46 0.64 -9.28 5.74
C SER A 46 1.03 -10.27 4.65
N TYR A 47 0.69 -9.96 3.40
CA TYR A 47 1.19 -10.75 2.29
C TYR A 47 1.57 -9.84 1.10
N LYS A 48 2.25 -10.40 0.11
CA LYS A 48 2.95 -9.64 -0.93
C LYS A 48 2.03 -9.06 -1.99
N TYR A 49 2.53 -8.03 -2.64
CA TYR A 49 1.95 -7.38 -3.83
C TYR A 49 0.59 -6.72 -3.59
N PRO A 50 0.36 -6.01 -2.46
CA PRO A 50 -0.92 -5.36 -2.25
C PRO A 50 -1.09 -4.13 -3.13
N LEU A 51 -2.30 -3.94 -3.61
CA LEU A 51 -2.75 -2.70 -4.28
C LEU A 51 -1.94 -2.33 -5.53
N TRP A 52 -1.60 -3.32 -6.33
CA TRP A 52 -0.96 -3.11 -7.63
C TRP A 52 -1.99 -2.62 -8.65
N TYR A 53 -1.54 -1.79 -9.58
CA TYR A 53 -2.37 -1.26 -10.67
C TYR A 53 -3.61 -0.54 -10.16
N GLY A 54 -3.46 0.19 -9.07
CA GLY A 54 -4.57 0.94 -8.51
C GLY A 54 -4.69 2.34 -9.09
N LYS A 55 -5.89 2.90 -8.96
CA LYS A 55 -6.16 4.27 -9.33
C LYS A 55 -7.08 4.90 -8.30
N ASN A 56 -6.68 6.03 -7.76
CA ASN A 56 -7.38 6.72 -6.68
C ASN A 56 -7.55 5.83 -5.46
N ILE A 57 -6.44 5.58 -4.80
CA ILE A 57 -6.37 4.71 -3.63
C ILE A 57 -6.12 5.57 -2.39
N ASN A 58 -6.97 5.46 -1.40
CA ASN A 58 -6.85 6.22 -0.16
C ASN A 58 -6.77 5.26 1.02
N ILE A 59 -5.68 5.36 1.79
CA ILE A 59 -5.38 4.40 2.86
C ILE A 59 -5.19 5.15 4.18
N TYR A 60 -5.93 4.76 5.21
CA TYR A 60 -5.91 5.39 6.52
C TYR A 60 -5.75 4.35 7.63
N ASN A 61 -4.95 4.68 8.63
CA ASN A 61 -4.85 3.91 9.87
C ASN A 61 -4.63 2.41 9.63
N SER A 62 -3.71 2.07 8.77
CA SER A 62 -3.52 0.69 8.34
C SER A 62 -2.07 0.26 8.44
N TYR A 63 -1.83 -1.05 8.38
CA TYR A 63 -0.51 -1.66 8.51
C TYR A 63 -0.20 -2.56 7.32
N PHE A 64 1.05 -2.45 6.85
CA PHE A 64 1.59 -3.36 5.85
C PHE A 64 2.83 -3.98 6.47
N ILE A 65 2.72 -5.20 6.98
CA ILE A 65 3.71 -5.82 7.86
C ILE A 65 4.00 -7.27 7.47
N LEU A 66 4.98 -7.86 8.16
CA LEU A 66 5.38 -9.27 8.01
C LEU A 66 5.76 -9.59 6.57
N ASP A 67 4.99 -10.41 5.89
CA ASP A 67 5.28 -10.85 4.53
C ASP A 67 4.83 -9.86 3.44
N ALA A 68 4.29 -8.73 3.83
CA ALA A 68 3.98 -7.69 2.86
C ALA A 68 5.29 -7.19 2.23
N ARG A 69 5.31 -7.08 0.90
CA ARG A 69 6.46 -6.53 0.17
C ARG A 69 6.01 -6.17 -1.23
N ALA A 70 6.83 -5.37 -1.90
CA ALA A 70 6.50 -4.90 -3.24
C ALA A 70 5.08 -4.34 -3.29
N CYS A 71 4.78 -3.47 -2.31
CA CYS A 71 3.47 -2.85 -2.19
C CYS A 71 3.33 -1.69 -3.17
N PHE A 72 2.15 -1.51 -3.71
CA PHE A 72 1.81 -0.32 -4.50
C PHE A 72 2.68 -0.14 -5.75
N TRP A 73 2.54 -1.01 -6.73
CA TRP A 73 3.25 -0.92 -7.99
C TRP A 73 2.29 -0.59 -9.14
N TYR A 74 2.75 0.23 -10.09
CA TYR A 74 2.07 0.50 -11.37
C TYR A 74 0.68 1.15 -11.22
N GLY A 75 0.59 2.29 -10.56
CA GLY A 75 -0.70 2.94 -10.41
C GLY A 75 -0.60 4.45 -10.31
N SER A 76 -1.69 5.09 -9.92
CA SER A 76 -1.73 6.53 -9.77
C SER A 76 -2.68 6.98 -8.69
N ASP A 77 -2.40 8.17 -8.13
CA ASP A 77 -3.25 8.84 -7.15
C ASP A 77 -3.44 8.03 -5.88
N TYR A 78 -2.32 7.76 -5.20
CA TYR A 78 -2.30 7.07 -3.91
C TYR A 78 -2.13 8.07 -2.79
N TYR A 79 -2.97 7.99 -1.78
CA TYR A 79 -2.91 8.84 -0.60
C TYR A 79 -2.86 7.99 0.68
N PHE A 80 -1.91 8.31 1.56
CA PHE A 80 -1.68 7.58 2.80
C PHE A 80 -1.71 8.53 3.99
N SER A 81 -2.44 8.19 5.04
CA SER A 81 -2.45 8.94 6.28
C SER A 81 -2.46 7.99 7.48
N ASN A 82 -1.51 8.17 8.37
CA ASN A 82 -1.34 7.36 9.56
C ASN A 82 -1.21 5.85 9.21
N VAL A 83 -0.25 5.56 8.34
CA VAL A 83 -0.01 4.20 7.86
C VAL A 83 1.38 3.75 8.31
N TYR A 84 1.49 2.49 8.73
CA TYR A 84 2.76 1.87 9.03
C TYR A 84 3.10 0.86 7.95
N ILE A 85 4.28 0.99 7.37
CA ILE A 85 4.76 0.05 6.35
C ILE A 85 6.12 -0.48 6.82
N GLY A 86 6.18 -1.77 7.13
CA GLY A 86 7.42 -2.43 7.52
C GLY A 86 7.95 -3.37 6.44
N ALA A 87 7.71 -3.02 5.19
CA ALA A 87 8.01 -3.86 4.03
C ALA A 87 9.02 -3.18 3.11
N ASN A 88 9.60 -3.94 2.19
CA ASN A 88 10.55 -3.40 1.22
C ASN A 88 10.01 -3.44 -0.21
N LYS A 89 10.72 -2.79 -1.11
CA LYS A 89 10.41 -2.73 -2.55
C LYS A 89 9.02 -2.17 -2.84
N ASN A 90 8.65 -1.13 -2.09
CA ASN A 90 7.33 -0.52 -2.22
C ASN A 90 7.37 0.69 -3.15
N PHE A 91 6.22 1.09 -3.66
CA PHE A 91 6.07 2.31 -4.46
C PHE A 91 6.96 2.28 -5.71
N ARG A 92 6.54 1.57 -6.71
CA ARG A 92 7.24 1.57 -8.00
C ARG A 92 6.30 1.94 -9.13
N ARG A 93 6.80 2.82 -10.03
CA ARG A 93 6.07 3.27 -11.21
C ARG A 93 4.68 3.81 -10.86
N LEU A 94 4.65 4.63 -9.81
CA LEU A 94 3.44 5.32 -9.38
C LEU A 94 3.53 6.79 -9.78
N GLU A 95 2.36 7.39 -9.97
CA GLU A 95 2.23 8.81 -10.23
C GLU A 95 1.27 9.43 -9.21
N ASN A 96 1.65 10.57 -8.66
CA ASN A 96 0.89 11.30 -7.64
C ASN A 96 0.71 10.49 -6.36
N VAL A 97 1.78 10.44 -5.56
CA VAL A 97 1.79 9.75 -4.27
C VAL A 97 1.91 10.78 -3.15
N ASN A 98 0.99 10.75 -2.22
CA ASN A 98 1.02 11.60 -1.04
C ASN A 98 1.01 10.74 0.22
N VAL A 99 2.03 10.93 1.07
CA VAL A 99 2.18 10.21 2.32
C VAL A 99 2.21 11.24 3.45
N LYS A 100 1.37 11.05 4.46
CA LYS A 100 1.26 11.97 5.58
C LYS A 100 1.17 11.22 6.90
N ASP A 101 1.88 11.72 7.92
CA ASP A 101 1.80 11.20 9.27
C ASP A 101 2.02 9.69 9.36
N SER A 102 3.00 9.18 8.60
CA SER A 102 3.20 7.74 8.46
C SER A 102 4.62 7.33 8.84
N ILE A 103 4.80 6.03 9.05
CA ILE A 103 6.09 5.44 9.39
C ILE A 103 6.39 4.33 8.39
N LEU A 104 7.48 4.51 7.63
CA LEU A 104 7.91 3.59 6.59
C LEU A 104 9.31 3.07 6.95
N LEU A 105 9.37 1.89 7.54
CA LEU A 105 10.63 1.25 7.92
C LEU A 105 10.95 0.11 6.96
N ASN A 106 12.23 -0.24 6.86
CA ASN A 106 12.72 -1.27 5.95
C ASN A 106 12.33 -1.03 4.50
N SER A 107 12.25 0.24 4.12
CA SER A 107 11.75 0.63 2.81
C SER A 107 12.81 0.54 1.71
N THR A 108 13.78 -0.34 1.86
CA THR A 108 14.85 -0.54 0.89
C THR A 108 14.30 -0.78 -0.51
N GLU A 109 14.89 -0.12 -1.48
CA GLU A 109 14.52 -0.20 -2.90
C GLU A 109 13.08 0.29 -3.18
N SER A 110 12.68 1.37 -2.49
CA SER A 110 11.33 1.93 -2.63
C SER A 110 11.34 3.28 -3.35
N PHE A 111 10.16 3.68 -3.84
CA PHE A 111 9.95 4.90 -4.61
C PHE A 111 10.79 4.94 -5.89
N TRP A 112 10.85 3.82 -6.59
CA TRP A 112 11.57 3.72 -7.86
C TRP A 112 10.65 4.08 -9.02
N TYR A 113 11.13 4.99 -9.88
CA TYR A 113 10.41 5.42 -11.08
C TYR A 113 9.03 6.01 -10.77
N CYS A 114 8.94 6.74 -9.66
CA CYS A 114 7.70 7.41 -9.26
C CYS A 114 7.75 8.89 -9.65
N LYS A 115 6.58 9.48 -9.90
CA LYS A 115 6.44 10.90 -10.22
C LYS A 115 5.52 11.57 -9.22
N ASN A 116 5.85 12.82 -8.85
CA ASN A 116 5.06 13.63 -7.94
C ASN A 116 4.84 12.94 -6.60
N VAL A 117 5.95 12.62 -5.92
CA VAL A 117 5.92 12.03 -4.59
C VAL A 117 6.03 13.14 -3.55
N ASN A 118 5.11 13.18 -2.61
CA ASN A 118 5.09 14.16 -1.54
C ASN A 118 4.95 13.43 -0.20
N ILE A 119 5.96 13.57 0.66
CA ILE A 119 5.99 12.89 1.95
C ILE A 119 6.09 13.97 3.04
N LYS A 120 5.10 14.01 3.94
CA LYS A 120 5.03 15.01 5.01
C LYS A 120 4.89 14.37 6.37
N ASN A 121 5.59 14.94 7.35
CA ASN A 121 5.49 14.55 8.75
C ASN A 121 5.57 13.04 8.94
N SER A 122 6.55 12.42 8.28
CA SER A 122 6.66 10.96 8.24
C SER A 122 8.10 10.53 8.42
N VAL A 123 8.28 9.26 8.80
CA VAL A 123 9.60 8.64 8.90
C VAL A 123 9.77 7.70 7.71
N LEU A 124 10.88 7.86 7.00
CA LEU A 124 11.24 6.98 5.87
C LEU A 124 12.64 6.47 6.10
N GLU A 125 12.79 5.15 6.19
CA GLU A 125 14.07 4.51 6.44
C GLU A 125 14.27 3.35 5.48
N GLY A 126 15.43 3.32 4.84
CA GLY A 126 15.79 2.25 3.91
C GLY A 126 16.94 2.69 3.02
N ASP A 127 17.46 1.74 2.25
CA ASP A 127 18.55 1.97 1.29
C ASP A 127 18.01 2.02 -0.14
N TYR A 128 18.74 2.70 -1.02
CA TYR A 128 18.40 2.79 -2.45
C TYR A 128 16.99 3.32 -2.69
N LEU A 129 16.73 4.50 -2.10
CA LEU A 129 15.43 5.17 -2.23
C LEU A 129 15.45 6.15 -3.41
N PHE A 130 14.28 6.31 -4.04
CA PHE A 130 14.07 7.33 -5.09
C PHE A 130 14.98 7.15 -6.32
N LEU A 131 14.99 5.98 -6.90
CA LEU A 131 15.70 5.71 -8.14
C LEU A 131 14.83 6.08 -9.35
N GLY A 132 15.44 6.71 -10.30
CA GLY A 132 14.73 7.14 -11.51
C GLY A 132 14.24 8.56 -11.38
#